data_e1e97848685d5b1d71aa4608dade7056
#
_entry.id   e1e97848685d5b1d71aa4608dade7056
#
_cell.length_a   1.000
_cell.length_b   1.000
_cell.length_c   1.000
_cell.angle_alpha   90.00
_cell.angle_beta   90.00
_cell.angle_gamma   90.00
#
_symmetry.space_group_name_H-M   'P 1'
#
loop_
_entity.id
_entity.type
_entity.pdbx_description
1 polymer ?
#
loop_
_entity_poly.entity_id
_entity_poly.type
_entity_poly.pdbx_seq_one_letter_code
_entity_poly.pdbx_strand_id
1 'polypeptide(L)'
;GPRLGTIAVWLFLFLVVLGLPLLSGGRGGMVTILGPTGGYIFAWLFVPLLIGLSLKLSWYYGMTQGVTEFLIVWLWGVIFVEGVGAIWLANQLHTTLIAALTSNILFVFGDTIKALIVVSITRRLRHIKVFSLRR
;
A
#
# COMPACT_ATOMS: atom_id res chain seq x y z
N GLY A 1 -2.75 7.41 -11.86
CA GLY A 1 -3.13 6.15 -12.52
C GLY A 1 -2.17 5.01 -12.16
N PRO A 2 -2.50 3.74 -12.50
CA PRO A 2 -1.73 2.57 -12.05
C PRO A 2 -0.26 2.60 -12.49
N ARG A 3 0.01 3.05 -13.71
CA ARG A 3 1.39 3.11 -14.24
C ARG A 3 2.26 4.10 -13.48
N LEU A 4 1.81 5.33 -13.31
CA LEU A 4 2.60 6.37 -12.63
C LEU A 4 2.76 6.07 -11.14
N GLY A 5 1.72 5.57 -10.48
CA GLY A 5 1.79 5.16 -9.08
C GLY A 5 2.78 4.02 -8.85
N THR A 6 2.78 3.03 -9.74
CA THR A 6 3.72 1.90 -9.68
C THR A 6 5.16 2.36 -9.89
N ILE A 7 5.41 3.20 -10.91
CA ILE A 7 6.76 3.75 -11.17
C ILE A 7 7.24 4.58 -9.98
N ALA A 8 6.38 5.40 -9.39
CA ALA A 8 6.73 6.23 -8.23
C ALA A 8 7.15 5.38 -7.01
N VAL A 9 6.39 4.31 -6.71
CA VAL A 9 6.74 3.41 -5.60
C VAL A 9 8.01 2.62 -5.91
N TRP A 10 8.18 2.14 -7.13
CA TRP A 10 9.40 1.42 -7.51
C TRP A 10 10.63 2.31 -7.43
N LEU A 11 10.53 3.55 -7.89
CA LEU A 11 11.62 4.53 -7.76
C LEU A 11 11.93 4.81 -6.28
N PHE A 12 10.91 5.00 -5.45
CA PHE A 12 11.08 5.18 -4.02
C PHE A 12 11.80 3.99 -3.38
N LEU A 13 11.36 2.76 -3.66
CA LEU A 13 11.99 1.56 -3.12
C LEU A 13 13.40 1.33 -3.66
N PHE A 14 13.67 1.72 -4.90
CA PHE A 14 15.01 1.71 -5.47
C PHE A 14 15.97 2.62 -4.66
N LEU A 15 15.52 3.83 -4.32
CA LEU A 15 16.30 4.74 -3.48
C LEU A 15 16.51 4.17 -2.06
N VAL A 16 15.52 3.47 -1.52
CA VAL A 16 15.67 2.76 -0.23
C VAL A 16 16.73 1.67 -0.32
N VAL A 17 16.73 0.88 -1.41
CA VAL A 17 17.76 -0.17 -1.64
C VAL A 17 19.16 0.42 -1.69
N LEU A 18 19.32 1.59 -2.31
CA LEU A 18 20.61 2.31 -2.36
C LEU A 18 21.10 2.83 -1.00
N GLY A 19 20.29 2.68 0.05
CA GLY A 19 20.68 3.05 1.40
C GLY A 19 20.13 4.38 1.90
N LEU A 20 19.29 5.08 1.12
CA LEU A 20 18.67 6.32 1.58
C LEU A 20 17.70 6.05 2.75
N PRO A 21 17.77 6.83 3.83
CA PRO A 21 16.99 6.62 5.05
C PRO A 21 15.54 7.13 4.89
N LEU A 22 14.80 6.57 3.95
CA LEU A 22 13.46 7.05 3.55
C LEU A 22 12.32 6.31 4.27
N LEU A 23 12.61 5.22 4.97
CA LEU A 23 11.63 4.46 5.74
C LEU A 23 11.48 5.00 7.16
N SER A 24 10.40 4.60 7.82
CA SER A 24 10.12 4.98 9.20
C SER A 24 11.31 4.71 10.13
N GLY A 25 11.64 5.69 10.98
CA GLY A 25 12.82 5.62 11.87
C GLY A 25 14.14 5.86 11.15
N GLY A 26 14.14 6.47 9.95
CA GLY A 26 15.36 6.76 9.18
C GLY A 26 16.05 5.49 8.64
N ARG A 27 15.31 4.41 8.45
CA ARG A 27 15.84 3.14 7.94
C ARG A 27 15.92 3.12 6.42
N GLY A 28 16.87 2.35 5.93
CA GLY A 28 17.07 2.12 4.49
C GLY A 28 18.09 1.01 4.27
N GLY A 29 18.39 0.75 3.00
CA GLY A 29 19.34 -0.27 2.57
C GLY A 29 18.79 -1.70 2.54
N MET A 30 19.59 -2.59 1.97
CA MET A 30 19.23 -4.01 1.81
C MET A 30 18.95 -4.71 3.14
N VAL A 31 19.60 -4.30 4.23
CA VAL A 31 19.38 -4.88 5.55
C VAL A 31 17.94 -4.71 6.01
N THR A 32 17.32 -3.56 5.73
CA THR A 32 15.92 -3.31 6.05
C THR A 32 14.98 -4.15 5.19
N ILE A 33 15.31 -4.34 3.92
CA ILE A 33 14.50 -5.11 2.98
C ILE A 33 14.56 -6.61 3.28
N LEU A 34 15.71 -7.12 3.67
CA LEU A 34 15.90 -8.52 4.03
C LEU A 34 15.49 -8.84 5.48
N GLY A 35 15.25 -7.82 6.28
CA GLY A 35 14.85 -7.95 7.67
C GLY A 35 13.36 -8.26 7.89
N PRO A 36 12.88 -8.21 9.14
CA PRO A 36 11.51 -8.58 9.53
C PRO A 36 10.41 -7.79 8.80
N THR A 37 10.68 -6.56 8.38
CA THR A 37 9.72 -5.70 7.67
C THR A 37 9.76 -5.86 6.14
N GLY A 38 10.61 -6.72 5.62
CA GLY A 38 10.81 -6.89 4.17
C GLY A 38 9.57 -7.32 3.41
N GLY A 39 8.72 -8.17 4.01
CA GLY A 39 7.49 -8.62 3.39
C GLY A 39 6.49 -7.49 3.12
N TYR A 40 6.38 -6.52 4.00
CA TYR A 40 5.55 -5.33 3.81
C TYR A 40 6.07 -4.49 2.64
N ILE A 41 7.39 -4.28 2.59
CA ILE A 41 8.05 -3.54 1.51
C ILE A 41 7.86 -4.25 0.18
N PHE A 42 8.00 -5.56 0.15
CA PHE A 42 7.75 -6.37 -1.03
C PHE A 42 6.30 -6.25 -1.53
N ALA A 43 5.33 -6.26 -0.62
CA ALA A 43 3.93 -6.06 -0.98
C ALA A 43 3.69 -4.69 -1.64
N TRP A 44 4.36 -3.63 -1.19
CA TRP A 44 4.22 -2.28 -1.76
C TRP A 44 4.56 -2.21 -3.25
N LEU A 45 5.40 -3.09 -3.77
CA LEU A 45 5.70 -3.15 -5.21
C LEU A 45 4.45 -3.36 -6.06
N PHE A 46 3.47 -4.08 -5.54
CA PHE A 46 2.27 -4.49 -6.27
C PHE A 46 1.05 -3.61 -5.97
N VAL A 47 1.00 -2.99 -4.79
CA VAL A 47 -0.16 -2.22 -4.31
C VAL A 47 -0.65 -1.17 -5.30
N PRO A 48 0.19 -0.28 -5.87
CA PRO A 48 -0.31 0.75 -6.79
C PRO A 48 -0.91 0.17 -8.07
N LEU A 49 -0.33 -0.93 -8.55
CA LEU A 49 -0.83 -1.64 -9.73
C LEU A 49 -2.19 -2.29 -9.43
N LEU A 50 -2.29 -3.03 -8.32
CA LEU A 50 -3.52 -3.72 -7.91
C LEU A 50 -4.66 -2.73 -7.65
N ILE A 51 -4.42 -1.67 -6.91
CA ILE A 51 -5.40 -0.60 -6.67
C ILE A 51 -5.82 0.03 -8.00
N GLY A 52 -4.85 0.42 -8.83
CA GLY A 52 -5.13 1.11 -10.07
C GLY A 52 -5.91 0.28 -11.08
N LEU A 53 -5.61 -1.02 -11.20
CA LEU A 53 -6.36 -1.94 -12.06
C LEU A 53 -7.76 -2.22 -11.51
N SER A 54 -7.89 -2.43 -10.21
CA SER A 54 -9.19 -2.65 -9.56
C SER A 54 -10.10 -1.43 -9.68
N LEU A 55 -9.57 -0.22 -9.50
CA LEU A 55 -10.34 1.01 -9.71
C LEU A 55 -10.77 1.17 -11.17
N LYS A 56 -9.88 0.89 -12.13
CA LYS A 56 -10.24 0.95 -13.55
C LYS A 56 -11.36 -0.02 -13.89
N LEU A 57 -11.29 -1.23 -13.37
CA LEU A 57 -12.33 -2.26 -13.57
C LEU A 57 -13.65 -1.84 -12.90
N SER A 58 -13.60 -1.35 -11.67
CA SER A 58 -14.75 -0.82 -10.95
C SER A 58 -15.47 0.28 -11.72
N TRP A 59 -14.71 1.21 -12.29
CA TRP A 59 -15.27 2.29 -13.11
C TRP A 59 -15.86 1.79 -14.43
N TYR A 60 -15.26 0.79 -15.05
CA TYR A 60 -15.80 0.16 -16.24
C TYR A 60 -17.19 -0.43 -16.00
N TYR A 61 -17.42 -1.01 -14.81
CA TYR A 61 -18.72 -1.54 -14.39
C TYR A 61 -19.64 -0.49 -13.74
N GLY A 62 -19.30 0.79 -13.79
CA GLY A 62 -20.11 1.87 -13.24
C GLY A 62 -20.11 1.98 -11.72
N MET A 63 -19.24 1.24 -11.02
CA MET A 63 -19.11 1.27 -9.58
C MET A 63 -18.22 2.45 -9.13
N THR A 64 -18.76 3.65 -9.15
CA THR A 64 -18.01 4.90 -8.86
C THR A 64 -18.25 5.44 -7.44
N GLN A 65 -18.83 4.63 -6.57
CA GLN A 65 -19.14 5.04 -5.20
C GLN A 65 -17.86 5.11 -4.33
N GLY A 66 -17.84 6.04 -3.39
CA GLY A 66 -16.71 6.19 -2.46
C GLY A 66 -16.43 4.96 -1.61
N VAL A 67 -17.49 4.21 -1.26
CA VAL A 67 -17.37 2.95 -0.55
C VAL A 67 -16.60 1.90 -1.36
N THR A 68 -16.91 1.77 -2.66
CA THR A 68 -16.19 0.83 -3.55
C THR A 68 -14.71 1.20 -3.66
N GLU A 69 -14.41 2.48 -3.83
CA GLU A 69 -13.03 2.96 -3.88
C GLU A 69 -12.30 2.71 -2.56
N PHE A 70 -12.96 2.96 -1.44
CA PHE A 70 -12.41 2.67 -0.12
C PHE A 70 -12.12 1.18 0.05
N LEU A 71 -13.06 0.30 -0.30
CA LEU A 71 -12.88 -1.15 -0.17
C LEU A 71 -11.70 -1.65 -1.02
N ILE A 72 -11.52 -1.13 -2.23
CA ILE A 72 -10.38 -1.46 -3.09
C ILE A 72 -9.06 -1.02 -2.46
N VAL A 73 -8.98 0.21 -1.99
CA VAL A 73 -7.78 0.75 -1.35
C VAL A 73 -7.48 -0.01 -0.05
N TRP A 74 -8.50 -0.30 0.74
CA TRP A 74 -8.38 -1.03 1.98
C TRP A 74 -7.93 -2.49 1.75
N LEU A 75 -8.53 -3.18 0.79
CA LEU A 75 -8.18 -4.56 0.46
C LEU A 75 -6.70 -4.68 0.06
N TRP A 76 -6.24 -3.86 -0.87
CA TRP A 76 -4.89 -3.95 -1.39
C TRP A 76 -3.85 -3.20 -0.56
N GLY A 77 -4.20 -2.03 -0.05
CA GLY A 77 -3.30 -1.17 0.73
C GLY A 77 -3.17 -1.58 2.19
N VAL A 78 -4.15 -2.28 2.76
CA VAL A 78 -4.11 -2.72 4.16
C VAL A 78 -4.08 -4.24 4.23
N ILE A 79 -5.13 -4.93 3.85
CA ILE A 79 -5.25 -6.38 4.07
C ILE A 79 -4.18 -7.18 3.34
N PHE A 80 -3.93 -6.89 2.07
CA PHE A 80 -2.89 -7.55 1.29
C PHE A 80 -1.49 -7.28 1.86
N VAL A 81 -1.18 -6.03 2.17
CA VAL A 81 0.13 -5.63 2.72
C VAL A 81 0.36 -6.28 4.08
N GLU A 82 -0.61 -6.21 4.98
CA GLU A 82 -0.52 -6.80 6.30
C GLU A 82 -0.46 -8.34 6.24
N GLY A 83 -1.20 -8.96 5.33
CA GLY A 83 -1.16 -10.42 5.13
C GLY A 83 0.20 -10.90 4.63
N VAL A 84 0.74 -10.29 3.58
CA VAL A 84 2.07 -10.64 3.05
C VAL A 84 3.16 -10.33 4.08
N GLY A 85 3.06 -9.17 4.74
CA GLY A 85 3.99 -8.75 5.77
C GLY A 85 3.99 -9.70 6.97
N ALA A 86 2.82 -10.15 7.43
CA ALA A 86 2.70 -11.08 8.55
C ALA A 86 3.26 -12.47 8.22
N ILE A 87 3.05 -12.98 7.01
CA ILE A 87 3.64 -14.26 6.57
C ILE A 87 5.16 -14.16 6.60
N TRP A 88 5.71 -13.09 6.05
CA TRP A 88 7.15 -12.85 6.06
C TRP A 88 7.69 -12.71 7.49
N LEU A 89 7.03 -11.91 8.33
CA LEU A 89 7.42 -11.66 9.72
C LEU A 89 7.41 -12.96 10.53
N ALA A 90 6.38 -13.79 10.38
CA ALA A 90 6.29 -15.08 11.07
C ALA A 90 7.46 -16.01 10.70
N ASN A 91 7.85 -16.04 9.43
CA ASN A 91 9.01 -16.80 8.98
C ASN A 91 10.34 -16.25 9.53
N GLN A 92 10.50 -14.94 9.52
CA GLN A 92 11.73 -14.28 10.00
C GLN A 92 11.95 -14.44 11.50
N LEU A 93 10.88 -14.38 12.28
CA LEU A 93 10.94 -14.47 13.75
C LEU A 93 10.66 -15.89 14.27
N HIS A 94 10.44 -16.87 13.38
CA HIS A 94 10.07 -18.24 13.75
C HIS A 94 8.86 -18.28 14.70
N THR A 95 7.88 -17.43 14.46
CA THR A 95 6.62 -17.34 15.22
C THR A 95 5.45 -17.89 14.42
N THR A 96 4.29 -17.98 15.06
CA THR A 96 3.04 -18.36 14.37
C THR A 96 2.50 -17.20 13.55
N LEU A 97 1.76 -17.49 12.47
CA LEU A 97 1.06 -16.48 11.67
C LEU A 97 0.08 -15.67 12.52
N ILE A 98 -0.63 -16.32 13.44
CA ILE A 98 -1.58 -15.65 14.35
C ILE A 98 -0.86 -14.63 15.23
N ALA A 99 0.31 -14.95 15.77
CA ALA A 99 1.10 -14.01 16.57
C ALA A 99 1.55 -12.80 15.74
N ALA A 100 2.01 -13.02 14.50
CA ALA A 100 2.39 -11.94 13.60
C ALA A 100 1.20 -11.05 13.22
N LEU A 101 0.05 -11.63 12.89
CA LEU A 101 -1.18 -10.86 12.60
C LEU A 101 -1.66 -10.07 13.82
N THR A 102 -1.60 -10.65 15.02
CA THR A 102 -1.97 -9.97 16.26
C THR A 102 -1.07 -8.76 16.54
N SER A 103 0.23 -8.87 16.28
CA SER A 103 1.17 -7.75 16.44
C SER A 103 0.88 -6.59 15.48
N ASN A 104 0.22 -6.86 14.36
CA ASN A 104 -0.11 -5.87 13.34
C ASN A 104 -1.46 -5.16 13.56
N ILE A 105 -2.26 -5.54 14.55
CA ILE A 105 -3.63 -5.00 14.73
C ILE A 105 -3.64 -3.47 14.80
N LEU A 106 -2.70 -2.85 15.53
CA LEU A 106 -2.61 -1.39 15.63
C LEU A 106 -2.28 -0.73 14.29
N PHE A 107 -1.42 -1.38 13.48
CA PHE A 107 -1.09 -0.90 12.13
C PHE A 107 -2.30 -1.00 11.20
N VAL A 108 -3.04 -2.11 11.23
CA VAL A 108 -4.28 -2.27 10.46
C VAL A 108 -5.28 -1.15 10.78
N PHE A 109 -5.45 -0.82 12.06
CA PHE A 109 -6.34 0.26 12.47
C PHE A 109 -5.87 1.62 11.93
N GLY A 110 -4.59 1.96 12.11
CA GLY A 110 -4.01 3.21 11.62
C GLY A 110 -4.05 3.32 10.10
N ASP A 111 -3.75 2.25 9.40
CA ASP A 111 -3.74 2.21 7.92
C ASP A 111 -5.15 2.24 7.34
N THR A 112 -6.15 1.71 8.05
CA THR A 112 -7.56 1.86 7.69
C THR A 112 -8.00 3.34 7.75
N ILE A 113 -7.59 4.08 8.77
CA ILE A 113 -7.85 5.53 8.86
C ILE A 113 -7.16 6.28 7.70
N LYS A 114 -5.90 5.95 7.40
CA LYS A 114 -5.18 6.52 6.26
C LYS A 114 -5.91 6.25 4.93
N ALA A 115 -6.41 5.03 4.73
CA ALA A 115 -7.17 4.67 3.54
C ALA A 115 -8.44 5.54 3.38
N LEU A 116 -9.17 5.77 4.47
CA LEU A 116 -10.33 6.68 4.48
C LEU A 116 -9.94 8.12 4.07
N ILE A 117 -8.87 8.64 4.65
CA ILE A 117 -8.37 9.99 4.35
C ILE A 117 -7.94 10.09 2.90
N VAL A 118 -7.16 9.12 2.40
CA VAL A 118 -6.66 9.11 1.01
C VAL A 118 -7.80 9.09 0.01
N VAL A 119 -8.81 8.24 0.20
CA VAL A 119 -9.97 8.17 -0.69
C VAL A 119 -10.75 9.47 -0.67
N SER A 120 -10.99 10.04 0.51
CA SER A 120 -11.70 11.30 0.68
C SER A 120 -11.00 12.46 -0.04
N ILE A 121 -9.67 12.59 0.13
CA ILE A 121 -8.87 13.63 -0.52
C ILE A 121 -8.84 13.40 -2.03
N THR A 122 -8.59 12.17 -2.48
CA THR A 122 -8.51 11.84 -3.91
C THR A 122 -9.81 12.15 -4.64
N ARG A 123 -10.96 11.86 -4.03
CA ARG A 123 -12.27 12.19 -4.59
C ARG A 123 -12.46 13.69 -4.73
N ARG A 124 -12.07 14.48 -3.73
CA ARG A 124 -12.12 15.95 -3.81
C ARG A 124 -11.20 16.49 -4.90
N LEU A 125 -9.98 15.99 -5.01
CA LEU A 125 -9.01 16.43 -6.01
C LEU A 125 -9.46 16.14 -7.45
N ARG A 126 -10.26 15.09 -7.69
CA ARG A 126 -10.79 14.78 -9.04
C ARG A 126 -11.72 15.88 -9.59
N HIS A 127 -12.32 16.70 -8.74
CA HIS A 127 -13.13 17.83 -9.17
C HIS A 127 -12.30 19.03 -9.62
N ILE A 128 -11.00 19.04 -9.38
CA ILE A 128 -10.09 20.11 -9.80
C ILE A 128 -9.64 19.82 -11.25
N LYS A 129 -9.83 20.77 -12.16
CA LYS A 129 -9.54 20.65 -13.61
C LYS A 129 -8.16 20.07 -13.94
N VAL A 130 -7.13 20.40 -13.15
CA VAL A 130 -5.77 19.90 -13.36
C VAL A 130 -5.68 18.37 -13.25
N PHE A 131 -6.52 17.74 -12.43
CA PHE A 131 -6.54 16.28 -12.23
C PHE A 131 -7.57 15.57 -13.11
N SER A 132 -8.55 16.28 -13.66
CA SER A 132 -9.60 15.71 -14.53
C SER A 132 -9.09 15.33 -15.93
N LEU A 133 -7.99 15.92 -16.38
CA LEU A 133 -7.41 15.69 -17.71
C LEU A 133 -6.61 14.38 -17.85
N ARG A 134 -6.52 13.58 -16.78
CA ARG A 134 -5.76 12.30 -16.76
C ARG A 134 -6.63 11.06 -16.61
N ARG A 135 -7.83 11.11 -17.18
CA ARG A 135 -8.70 9.91 -17.30
C ARG A 135 -8.31 9.04 -18.47
#